data_d48e1e0f9b99836ef0e119122b03cbe5
#
_entry.id   d48e1e0f9b99836ef0e119122b03cbe5
#
_cell.length_a   1.000
_cell.length_b   1.000
_cell.length_c   1.000
_cell.angle_alpha   90.00
_cell.angle_beta   90.00
_cell.angle_gamma   90.00
#
_symmetry.space_group_name_H-M   'P 1'
#
loop_
_entity.id
_entity.type
_entity.pdbx_description
1 polymer ?
#
loop_
_entity_poly.entity_id
_entity_poly.type
_entity_poly.pdbx_seq_one_letter_code
_entity_poly.pdbx_strand_id
1 'polypeptide(L)'
;MKDKIFGVLQRVGRSFMLPIAILPVAGLLLGLGSSFTNETMLKAYGLLGIMGPGTVFNAIFQVMSDAGNIVFTNLPIIFAMGVAIGMAKKEKEVAALAAAIAFFIMHASIGAMITINGGAEKMLEGATTDVVGITSLQMGVFGGIIVGLGVAALHNKFYKIELPQVLSFFGGTRFVPIICSLVFTLVGILMFFIWPVIQSGIYSVGDLVLNSGYAGTWVYGFMERLLIPFGLHHVFYLPFWQTAVGGTMEVGGKLIQGGQNIFFARLADSANITHFSADATRYFSGEFIFMIFGLPGAALAMYRTAKPEKKKAAGGLLLSAALTCMLTGITEPLEFSFLFVAPVLFAVQVVLAGSAYMIAHILNIAVGLTFSGGFLDLLLFGILQGNAKTSWIRIIPVGIIYFFLYYFIFSFLIKKLDLKTPGREDDDAETKLYTKADVNAKKAGNTEAGTEGTSEDSLSAEITRGLGGSANIEDVDCCATRLRCTVSNADLVNDGILKATGASGVVHRGQGVQIIYGPGVTVIKANLEDYLEHAPKELYEPQKDAESTGQNISEDDKIETKAEEKKIVDTIVISSPITGVAAD
;
A
#
# COMPACT_ATOMS: atom_id res chain seq x y z
N MET A 1 21.04 -5.77 -14.07
CA MET A 1 20.30 -4.56 -14.51
C MET A 1 18.78 -4.72 -14.31
N LYS A 2 18.18 -5.87 -14.71
CA LYS A 2 16.73 -6.13 -14.52
C LYS A 2 16.29 -6.06 -13.04
N ASP A 3 17.06 -6.66 -12.12
CA ASP A 3 16.73 -6.68 -10.68
C ASP A 3 16.79 -5.28 -10.04
N LYS A 4 17.73 -4.42 -10.48
CA LYS A 4 17.79 -3.02 -9.99
C LYS A 4 16.58 -2.21 -10.46
N ILE A 5 16.16 -2.36 -11.72
CA ILE A 5 14.97 -1.68 -12.27
C ILE A 5 13.72 -2.17 -11.53
N PHE A 6 13.58 -3.49 -11.35
CA PHE A 6 12.46 -4.08 -10.63
C PHE A 6 12.39 -3.59 -9.16
N GLY A 7 13.54 -3.54 -8.46
CA GLY A 7 13.61 -3.00 -7.10
C GLY A 7 13.24 -1.51 -7.01
N VAL A 8 13.58 -0.70 -8.02
CA VAL A 8 13.15 0.70 -8.09
C VAL A 8 11.65 0.80 -8.30
N LEU A 9 11.08 0.05 -9.27
CA LEU A 9 9.64 0.03 -9.52
C LEU A 9 8.83 -0.41 -8.29
N GLN A 10 9.32 -1.40 -7.54
CA GLN A 10 8.70 -1.81 -6.28
C GLN A 10 8.73 -0.71 -5.22
N ARG A 11 9.84 0.05 -5.09
CA ARG A 11 9.90 1.17 -4.15
C ARG A 11 8.97 2.31 -4.55
N VAL A 12 8.91 2.63 -5.85
CA VAL A 12 7.96 3.62 -6.38
C VAL A 12 6.52 3.18 -6.10
N GLY A 13 6.15 1.94 -6.41
CA GLY A 13 4.81 1.41 -6.11
C GLY A 13 4.48 1.46 -4.61
N ARG A 14 5.45 1.20 -3.73
CA ARG A 14 5.26 1.33 -2.28
C ARG A 14 5.05 2.78 -1.84
N SER A 15 5.74 3.73 -2.46
CA SER A 15 5.58 5.14 -2.10
C SER A 15 4.17 5.68 -2.36
N PHE A 16 3.38 5.00 -3.21
CA PHE A 16 1.97 5.33 -3.45
C PHE A 16 1.04 4.91 -2.31
N MET A 17 1.46 3.99 -1.44
CA MET A 17 0.59 3.52 -0.36
C MET A 17 0.22 4.62 0.63
N LEU A 18 1.15 5.54 0.95
CA LEU A 18 0.88 6.63 1.87
C LEU A 18 -0.19 7.61 1.34
N PRO A 19 -0.08 8.13 0.10
CA PRO A 19 -1.15 8.94 -0.52
C PRO A 19 -2.49 8.20 -0.67
N ILE A 20 -2.44 6.90 -1.00
CA ILE A 20 -3.65 6.09 -1.18
C ILE A 20 -4.36 5.82 0.15
N ALA A 21 -3.64 5.73 1.26
CA ALA A 21 -4.21 5.42 2.57
C ALA A 21 -5.23 6.45 3.09
N ILE A 22 -5.23 7.68 2.57
CA ILE A 22 -6.22 8.71 2.93
C ILE A 22 -7.54 8.55 2.16
N LEU A 23 -7.52 7.88 0.99
CA LEU A 23 -8.67 7.78 0.10
C LEU A 23 -9.92 7.15 0.76
N PRO A 24 -9.83 6.09 1.58
CA PRO A 24 -10.99 5.54 2.26
C PRO A 24 -11.71 6.56 3.16
N VAL A 25 -10.95 7.39 3.89
CA VAL A 25 -11.53 8.43 4.76
C VAL A 25 -12.14 9.54 3.92
N ALA A 26 -11.42 10.03 2.92
CA ALA A 26 -11.92 11.04 1.99
C ALA A 26 -13.18 10.56 1.25
N GLY A 27 -13.17 9.29 0.81
CA GLY A 27 -14.30 8.68 0.14
C GLY A 27 -15.51 8.48 1.06
N LEU A 28 -15.30 8.10 2.31
CA LEU A 28 -16.39 8.02 3.30
C LEU A 28 -17.04 9.39 3.51
N LEU A 29 -16.24 10.43 3.70
CA LEU A 29 -16.74 11.81 3.85
C LEU A 29 -17.51 12.27 2.62
N LEU A 30 -16.92 12.09 1.42
CA LEU A 30 -17.56 12.45 0.16
C LEU A 30 -18.83 11.61 -0.09
N GLY A 31 -18.76 10.29 0.12
CA GLY A 31 -19.86 9.37 -0.13
C GLY A 31 -21.07 9.61 0.78
N LEU A 32 -20.85 9.75 2.08
CA LEU A 32 -21.93 10.10 3.02
C LEU A 32 -22.44 11.52 2.75
N GLY A 33 -21.54 12.49 2.59
CA GLY A 33 -21.88 13.88 2.33
C GLY A 33 -22.74 14.02 1.08
N SER A 34 -22.27 13.53 -0.07
CA SER A 34 -23.01 13.63 -1.34
C SER A 34 -24.28 12.79 -1.38
N SER A 35 -24.34 11.66 -0.68
CA SER A 35 -25.56 10.85 -0.59
C SER A 35 -26.65 11.59 0.18
N PHE A 36 -26.33 12.10 1.37
CA PHE A 36 -27.32 12.75 2.24
C PHE A 36 -27.55 14.25 1.96
N THR A 37 -26.90 14.82 0.96
CA THR A 37 -27.25 16.13 0.38
C THR A 37 -28.01 16.01 -0.94
N ASN A 38 -28.13 14.80 -1.50
CA ASN A 38 -28.84 14.56 -2.76
C ASN A 38 -30.36 14.58 -2.55
N GLU A 39 -31.02 15.64 -3.01
CA GLU A 39 -32.46 15.79 -2.85
C GLU A 39 -33.27 14.65 -3.46
N THR A 40 -32.85 14.08 -4.60
CA THR A 40 -33.56 12.97 -5.24
C THR A 40 -33.56 11.74 -4.34
N MET A 41 -32.42 11.45 -3.71
CA MET A 41 -32.29 10.36 -2.76
C MET A 41 -33.12 10.64 -1.49
N LEU A 42 -33.02 11.85 -0.93
CA LEU A 42 -33.76 12.24 0.26
C LEU A 42 -35.28 12.16 0.04
N LYS A 43 -35.79 12.54 -1.14
CA LYS A 43 -37.19 12.38 -1.53
C LYS A 43 -37.61 10.91 -1.59
N ALA A 44 -36.79 10.07 -2.23
CA ALA A 44 -37.05 8.64 -2.39
C ALA A 44 -37.16 7.89 -1.04
N TYR A 45 -36.39 8.31 -0.04
CA TYR A 45 -36.40 7.72 1.31
C TYR A 45 -37.26 8.48 2.34
N GLY A 46 -37.96 9.55 1.94
CA GLY A 46 -38.82 10.35 2.83
C GLY A 46 -38.02 11.19 3.86
N LEU A 47 -36.75 11.45 3.63
CA LEU A 47 -35.84 12.13 4.56
C LEU A 47 -35.72 13.64 4.31
N LEU A 48 -36.38 14.17 3.28
CA LEU A 48 -36.25 15.57 2.86
C LEU A 48 -36.56 16.58 3.98
N GLY A 49 -37.56 16.29 4.82
CA GLY A 49 -37.91 17.17 5.94
C GLY A 49 -36.88 17.24 7.07
N ILE A 50 -36.02 16.23 7.17
CA ILE A 50 -35.00 16.13 8.24
C ILE A 50 -33.61 16.54 7.74
N MET A 51 -33.25 16.16 6.50
CA MET A 51 -31.93 16.31 5.92
C MET A 51 -31.92 17.20 4.66
N GLY A 52 -33.06 17.77 4.26
CA GLY A 52 -33.17 18.63 3.09
C GLY A 52 -32.48 20.00 3.26
N PRO A 53 -32.38 20.78 2.17
CA PRO A 53 -31.79 22.10 2.19
C PRO A 53 -32.28 23.00 3.31
N GLY A 54 -31.39 23.69 3.99
CA GLY A 54 -31.70 24.58 5.13
C GLY A 54 -31.74 23.89 6.50
N THR A 55 -31.56 22.57 6.59
CA THR A 55 -31.45 21.86 7.86
C THR A 55 -30.02 21.79 8.35
N VAL A 56 -29.83 21.63 9.67
CA VAL A 56 -28.49 21.46 10.28
C VAL A 56 -27.81 20.19 9.77
N PHE A 57 -28.54 19.10 9.57
CA PHE A 57 -27.99 17.86 9.03
C PHE A 57 -27.47 18.05 7.59
N ASN A 58 -28.22 18.78 6.74
CA ASN A 58 -27.77 19.11 5.39
C ASN A 58 -26.44 19.88 5.40
N ALA A 59 -26.32 20.88 6.29
CA ALA A 59 -25.08 21.66 6.43
C ALA A 59 -23.90 20.78 6.86
N ILE A 60 -24.09 19.84 7.80
CA ILE A 60 -23.06 18.90 8.23
C ILE A 60 -22.61 18.00 7.06
N PHE A 61 -23.57 17.41 6.34
CA PHE A 61 -23.26 16.54 5.21
C PHE A 61 -22.63 17.30 4.03
N GLN A 62 -23.01 18.58 3.83
CA GLN A 62 -22.33 19.42 2.84
C GLN A 62 -20.86 19.65 3.22
N VAL A 63 -20.57 19.97 4.48
CA VAL A 63 -19.18 20.10 4.98
C VAL A 63 -18.41 18.80 4.81
N MET A 64 -19.03 17.65 5.10
CA MET A 64 -18.40 16.35 4.88
C MET A 64 -18.10 16.10 3.39
N SER A 65 -19.04 16.42 2.50
CA SER A 65 -18.86 16.29 1.06
C SER A 65 -17.67 17.12 0.56
N ASP A 66 -17.63 18.39 0.96
CA ASP A 66 -16.57 19.32 0.55
C ASP A 66 -15.20 18.91 1.12
N ALA A 67 -15.16 18.47 2.40
CA ALA A 67 -13.95 17.96 3.03
C ALA A 67 -13.43 16.66 2.38
N GLY A 68 -14.32 15.79 1.91
CA GLY A 68 -13.93 14.61 1.14
C GLY A 68 -13.43 14.99 -0.26
N ASN A 69 -14.16 15.86 -0.95
CA ASN A 69 -13.86 16.25 -2.33
C ASN A 69 -12.51 16.97 -2.46
N ILE A 70 -12.13 17.83 -1.50
CA ILE A 70 -10.86 18.57 -1.56
C ILE A 70 -9.64 17.65 -1.58
N VAL A 71 -9.73 16.46 -0.96
CA VAL A 71 -8.66 15.46 -0.98
C VAL A 71 -8.50 14.89 -2.40
N PHE A 72 -9.60 14.53 -3.08
CA PHE A 72 -9.57 14.01 -4.45
C PHE A 72 -9.07 15.06 -5.44
N THR A 73 -9.53 16.30 -5.31
CA THR A 73 -9.10 17.41 -6.18
C THR A 73 -7.59 17.69 -6.04
N ASN A 74 -7.02 17.49 -4.85
CA ASN A 74 -5.61 17.75 -4.55
C ASN A 74 -4.75 16.50 -4.45
N LEU A 75 -5.21 15.37 -4.95
CA LEU A 75 -4.40 14.13 -5.02
C LEU A 75 -3.02 14.35 -5.62
N PRO A 76 -2.81 15.14 -6.68
CA PRO A 76 -1.48 15.33 -7.26
C PRO A 76 -0.43 15.84 -6.27
N ILE A 77 -0.72 16.84 -5.45
CA ILE A 77 0.23 17.34 -4.45
C ILE A 77 0.42 16.31 -3.30
N ILE A 78 -0.62 15.60 -2.90
CA ILE A 78 -0.54 14.54 -1.90
C ILE A 78 0.38 13.41 -2.41
N PHE A 79 0.29 13.05 -3.69
CA PHE A 79 1.20 12.09 -4.31
C PHE A 79 2.64 12.63 -4.39
N ALA A 80 2.84 13.91 -4.69
CA ALA A 80 4.18 14.51 -4.71
C ALA A 80 4.88 14.36 -3.34
N MET A 81 4.18 14.71 -2.28
CA MET A 81 4.69 14.58 -0.91
C MET A 81 4.88 13.11 -0.51
N GLY A 82 3.90 12.25 -0.74
CA GLY A 82 3.95 10.85 -0.36
C GLY A 82 5.04 10.06 -1.08
N VAL A 83 5.24 10.33 -2.37
CA VAL A 83 6.32 9.71 -3.16
C VAL A 83 7.69 10.20 -2.67
N ALA A 84 7.84 11.50 -2.37
CA ALA A 84 9.07 12.04 -1.82
C ALA A 84 9.41 11.39 -0.48
N ILE A 85 8.45 11.27 0.44
CA ILE A 85 8.60 10.57 1.73
C ILE A 85 9.01 9.11 1.53
N GLY A 86 8.31 8.39 0.65
CA GLY A 86 8.54 6.96 0.42
C GLY A 86 9.87 6.64 -0.25
N MET A 87 10.46 7.60 -0.98
CA MET A 87 11.72 7.44 -1.69
C MET A 87 12.90 8.11 -1.00
N ALA A 88 12.67 8.98 -0.02
CA ALA A 88 13.72 9.60 0.80
C ALA A 88 14.33 8.58 1.77
N LYS A 89 15.67 8.58 1.88
CA LYS A 89 16.43 7.66 2.74
C LYS A 89 16.40 8.08 4.21
N LYS A 90 16.49 9.39 4.46
CA LYS A 90 16.52 10.03 5.79
C LYS A 90 15.81 11.37 5.71
N GLU A 91 15.53 12.01 6.85
CA GLU A 91 14.92 13.35 6.92
C GLU A 91 13.68 13.47 6.00
N LYS A 92 12.75 12.56 6.17
CA LYS A 92 11.58 12.40 5.28
C LYS A 92 10.65 13.61 5.30
N GLU A 93 10.58 14.31 6.44
CA GLU A 93 9.84 15.57 6.64
C GLU A 93 10.37 16.70 5.75
N VAL A 94 11.70 16.78 5.59
CA VAL A 94 12.33 17.76 4.68
C VAL A 94 11.99 17.43 3.22
N ALA A 95 11.99 16.15 2.86
CA ALA A 95 11.59 15.72 1.52
C ALA A 95 10.11 16.06 1.23
N ALA A 96 9.21 15.87 2.22
CA ALA A 96 7.81 16.22 2.10
C ALA A 96 7.60 17.72 1.86
N LEU A 97 8.24 18.56 2.68
CA LEU A 97 8.17 20.02 2.54
C LEU A 97 8.74 20.49 1.19
N ALA A 98 9.90 19.95 0.81
CA ALA A 98 10.53 20.25 -0.48
C ALA A 98 9.65 19.84 -1.67
N ALA A 99 8.91 18.72 -1.55
CA ALA A 99 7.98 18.28 -2.59
C ALA A 99 6.77 19.20 -2.75
N ALA A 100 6.21 19.68 -1.65
CA ALA A 100 5.13 20.67 -1.70
C ALA A 100 5.60 21.97 -2.38
N ILE A 101 6.75 22.50 -1.97
CA ILE A 101 7.34 23.72 -2.56
C ILE A 101 7.63 23.51 -4.06
N ALA A 102 8.28 22.40 -4.41
CA ALA A 102 8.61 22.06 -5.80
C ALA A 102 7.37 21.91 -6.68
N PHE A 103 6.29 21.35 -6.14
CA PHE A 103 5.01 21.18 -6.82
C PHE A 103 4.39 22.55 -7.18
N PHE A 104 4.29 23.46 -6.22
CA PHE A 104 3.81 24.81 -6.47
C PHE A 104 4.67 25.56 -7.50
N ILE A 105 6.00 25.48 -7.36
CA ILE A 105 6.93 26.17 -8.26
C ILE A 105 6.83 25.62 -9.68
N MET A 106 6.78 24.30 -9.86
CA MET A 106 6.64 23.67 -11.16
C MET A 106 5.35 24.15 -11.85
N HIS A 107 4.20 24.08 -11.16
CA HIS A 107 2.93 24.50 -11.74
C HIS A 107 2.84 26.00 -11.97
N ALA A 108 3.41 26.84 -11.11
CA ALA A 108 3.52 28.28 -11.33
C ALA A 108 4.38 28.61 -12.56
N SER A 109 5.50 27.89 -12.76
CA SER A 109 6.35 28.05 -13.94
C SER A 109 5.62 27.64 -15.24
N ILE A 110 4.85 26.53 -15.20
CA ILE A 110 4.00 26.12 -16.33
C ILE A 110 2.94 27.19 -16.61
N GLY A 111 2.25 27.68 -15.59
CA GLY A 111 1.23 28.73 -15.73
C GLY A 111 1.77 30.03 -16.33
N ALA A 112 2.97 30.42 -15.91
CA ALA A 112 3.68 31.56 -16.51
C ALA A 112 3.97 31.32 -18.02
N MET A 113 4.44 30.10 -18.37
CA MET A 113 4.67 29.74 -19.78
C MET A 113 3.38 29.74 -20.61
N ILE A 114 2.25 29.23 -20.05
CA ILE A 114 0.94 29.31 -20.71
C ILE A 114 0.56 30.76 -20.97
N THR A 115 0.67 31.63 -19.98
CA THR A 115 0.33 33.07 -20.10
C THR A 115 1.18 33.77 -21.15
N ILE A 116 2.52 33.55 -21.13
CA ILE A 116 3.46 34.15 -22.10
C ILE A 116 3.16 33.69 -23.53
N ASN A 117 2.69 32.46 -23.72
CA ASN A 117 2.39 31.89 -25.04
C ASN A 117 0.95 32.12 -25.51
N GLY A 118 0.21 33.02 -24.86
CA GLY A 118 -1.09 33.51 -25.32
C GLY A 118 -2.30 32.94 -24.59
N GLY A 119 -2.09 32.36 -23.41
CA GLY A 119 -3.15 31.93 -22.50
C GLY A 119 -3.66 30.51 -22.74
N ALA A 120 -4.54 30.06 -21.83
CA ALA A 120 -5.12 28.70 -21.87
C ALA A 120 -5.97 28.44 -23.14
N GLU A 121 -6.54 29.51 -23.74
CA GLU A 121 -7.38 29.38 -24.93
C GLU A 121 -6.61 28.91 -26.18
N LYS A 122 -5.28 29.06 -26.18
CA LYS A 122 -4.42 28.58 -27.29
C LYS A 122 -3.92 27.14 -27.08
N MET A 123 -4.18 26.59 -25.91
CA MET A 123 -3.82 25.19 -25.62
C MET A 123 -4.87 24.25 -26.19
N LEU A 124 -4.50 22.97 -26.35
CA LEU A 124 -5.45 21.92 -26.72
C LEU A 124 -6.58 21.83 -25.68
N GLU A 125 -7.79 21.57 -26.14
CA GLU A 125 -8.95 21.37 -25.24
C GLU A 125 -8.65 20.28 -24.20
N GLY A 126 -8.93 20.57 -22.93
CA GLY A 126 -8.61 19.68 -21.81
C GLY A 126 -7.13 19.57 -21.46
N ALA A 127 -6.24 20.34 -22.12
CA ALA A 127 -4.81 20.34 -21.80
C ALA A 127 -4.48 21.14 -20.53
N THR A 128 -5.35 22.04 -20.10
CA THR A 128 -5.16 22.89 -18.93
C THR A 128 -6.22 22.63 -17.86
N THR A 129 -5.85 22.84 -16.61
CA THR A 129 -6.74 22.74 -15.45
C THR A 129 -6.27 23.66 -14.33
N ASP A 130 -7.12 23.86 -13.33
CA ASP A 130 -6.73 24.49 -12.06
C ASP A 130 -6.04 23.47 -11.16
N VAL A 131 -4.81 23.73 -10.76
CA VAL A 131 -4.01 22.91 -9.84
C VAL A 131 -3.68 23.76 -8.62
N VAL A 132 -4.37 23.53 -7.51
CA VAL A 132 -4.18 24.25 -6.24
C VAL A 132 -4.29 25.79 -6.44
N GLY A 133 -5.26 26.24 -7.25
CA GLY A 133 -5.47 27.65 -7.55
C GLY A 133 -4.53 28.23 -8.64
N ILE A 134 -3.76 27.39 -9.33
CA ILE A 134 -2.83 27.78 -10.40
C ILE A 134 -3.33 27.20 -11.72
N THR A 135 -3.62 28.05 -12.71
CA THR A 135 -3.88 27.57 -14.08
C THR A 135 -2.62 26.94 -14.65
N SER A 136 -2.67 25.64 -14.91
CA SER A 136 -1.50 24.84 -15.31
C SER A 136 -1.91 23.74 -16.29
N LEU A 137 -0.94 22.92 -16.73
CA LEU A 137 -1.21 21.74 -17.55
C LEU A 137 -1.89 20.65 -16.73
N GLN A 138 -2.82 19.93 -17.35
CA GLN A 138 -3.51 18.78 -16.80
C GLN A 138 -2.55 17.57 -16.71
N MET A 139 -1.71 17.57 -15.70
CA MET A 139 -0.75 16.51 -15.45
C MET A 139 -1.27 15.45 -14.45
N GLY A 140 -2.30 15.80 -13.68
CA GLY A 140 -2.89 14.95 -12.66
C GLY A 140 -1.85 14.37 -11.70
N VAL A 141 -2.09 13.14 -11.26
CA VAL A 141 -1.20 12.42 -10.34
C VAL A 141 0.20 12.20 -10.93
N PHE A 142 0.35 12.11 -12.26
CA PHE A 142 1.67 11.99 -12.88
C PHE A 142 2.57 13.20 -12.62
N GLY A 143 2.00 14.42 -12.63
CA GLY A 143 2.73 15.62 -12.21
C GLY A 143 3.26 15.49 -10.79
N GLY A 144 2.41 14.99 -9.87
CA GLY A 144 2.81 14.71 -8.50
C GLY A 144 3.92 13.67 -8.40
N ILE A 145 3.83 12.57 -9.16
CA ILE A 145 4.86 11.52 -9.18
C ILE A 145 6.21 12.06 -9.70
N ILE A 146 6.20 12.86 -10.78
CA ILE A 146 7.40 13.49 -11.33
C ILE A 146 8.07 14.37 -10.27
N VAL A 147 7.29 15.20 -9.58
CA VAL A 147 7.80 16.04 -8.48
C VAL A 147 8.35 15.19 -7.37
N GLY A 148 7.60 14.20 -6.88
CA GLY A 148 8.01 13.36 -5.75
C GLY A 148 9.30 12.60 -6.02
N LEU A 149 9.43 11.98 -7.20
CA LEU A 149 10.65 11.26 -7.59
C LEU A 149 11.84 12.20 -7.78
N GLY A 150 11.64 13.33 -8.43
CA GLY A 150 12.69 14.32 -8.65
C GLY A 150 13.18 14.94 -7.35
N VAL A 151 12.27 15.29 -6.43
CA VAL A 151 12.61 15.79 -5.10
C VAL A 151 13.35 14.73 -4.29
N ALA A 152 12.88 13.48 -4.29
CA ALA A 152 13.56 12.40 -3.58
C ALA A 152 15.00 12.18 -4.11
N ALA A 153 15.21 12.26 -5.44
CA ALA A 153 16.53 12.15 -6.04
C ALA A 153 17.46 13.29 -5.60
N LEU A 154 16.97 14.54 -5.63
CA LEU A 154 17.72 15.71 -5.17
C LEU A 154 17.97 15.64 -3.67
N HIS A 155 16.95 15.28 -2.88
CA HIS A 155 17.05 15.13 -1.43
C HIS A 155 18.12 14.11 -1.07
N ASN A 156 18.05 12.89 -1.61
CA ASN A 156 19.03 11.83 -1.32
C ASN A 156 20.46 12.18 -1.73
N LYS A 157 20.63 13.11 -2.66
CA LYS A 157 21.94 13.59 -3.09
C LYS A 157 22.48 14.72 -2.21
N PHE A 158 21.62 15.63 -1.77
CA PHE A 158 22.03 16.92 -1.21
C PHE A 158 21.73 17.12 0.28
N TYR A 159 20.99 16.23 0.97
CA TYR A 159 20.61 16.41 2.38
C TYR A 159 21.78 16.47 3.37
N LYS A 160 23.00 16.06 2.95
CA LYS A 160 24.25 16.14 3.71
C LYS A 160 25.27 17.07 3.07
N ILE A 161 24.87 17.97 2.18
CA ILE A 161 25.82 18.84 1.48
C ILE A 161 26.47 19.82 2.45
N GLU A 162 27.79 19.91 2.40
CA GLU A 162 28.57 20.93 3.08
C GLU A 162 28.85 22.08 2.11
N LEU A 163 28.48 23.29 2.51
CA LEU A 163 28.70 24.51 1.74
C LEU A 163 29.86 25.30 2.35
N PRO A 164 30.54 26.17 1.56
CA PRO A 164 31.56 27.08 2.07
C PRO A 164 31.05 27.85 3.29
N GLN A 165 31.96 28.23 4.19
CA GLN A 165 31.64 28.83 5.50
C GLN A 165 30.65 30.01 5.40
N VAL A 166 30.74 30.86 4.39
CA VAL A 166 29.84 31.99 4.15
C VAL A 166 28.40 31.54 3.86
N LEU A 167 28.22 30.36 3.30
CA LEU A 167 26.92 29.79 2.92
C LEU A 167 26.53 28.60 3.81
N SER A 168 27.29 28.30 4.84
CA SER A 168 27.10 27.12 5.70
C SER A 168 25.72 27.04 6.34
N PHE A 169 25.08 28.18 6.62
CA PHE A 169 23.70 28.25 7.09
C PHE A 169 22.69 27.55 6.16
N PHE A 170 22.93 27.58 4.85
CA PHE A 170 22.07 26.97 3.84
C PHE A 170 22.48 25.50 3.53
N GLY A 171 23.49 24.96 4.19
CA GLY A 171 23.95 23.59 4.01
C GLY A 171 23.02 22.53 4.58
N GLY A 172 23.34 21.28 4.33
CA GLY A 172 22.58 20.12 4.81
C GLY A 172 21.14 20.09 4.29
N THR A 173 20.21 19.75 5.16
CA THR A 173 18.78 19.62 4.84
C THR A 173 18.14 20.91 4.32
N ARG A 174 18.63 22.07 4.77
CA ARG A 174 18.13 23.40 4.32
C ARG A 174 18.40 23.68 2.86
N PHE A 175 19.42 23.05 2.27
CA PHE A 175 19.75 23.20 0.86
C PHE A 175 18.73 22.50 -0.05
N VAL A 176 18.08 21.46 0.44
CA VAL A 176 17.15 20.64 -0.36
C VAL A 176 16.00 21.46 -0.95
N PRO A 177 15.19 22.22 -0.18
CA PRO A 177 14.15 23.07 -0.74
C PRO A 177 14.68 24.11 -1.73
N ILE A 178 15.88 24.64 -1.50
CA ILE A 178 16.50 25.66 -2.36
C ILE A 178 16.82 25.06 -3.74
N ILE A 179 17.54 23.93 -3.77
CA ILE A 179 17.90 23.30 -5.04
C ILE A 179 16.65 22.76 -5.76
N CYS A 180 15.66 22.24 -5.02
CA CYS A 180 14.38 21.81 -5.60
C CYS A 180 13.65 22.99 -6.24
N SER A 181 13.62 24.17 -5.63
CA SER A 181 13.00 25.37 -6.19
C SER A 181 13.62 25.74 -7.54
N LEU A 182 14.94 25.77 -7.62
CA LEU A 182 15.66 26.10 -8.86
C LEU A 182 15.42 25.05 -9.97
N VAL A 183 15.56 23.77 -9.60
CA VAL A 183 15.40 22.67 -10.57
C VAL A 183 13.95 22.61 -11.06
N PHE A 184 12.95 22.72 -10.17
CA PHE A 184 11.55 22.60 -10.58
C PHE A 184 11.00 23.83 -11.29
N THR A 185 11.63 25.00 -11.19
CA THR A 185 11.40 26.10 -12.12
C THR A 185 11.76 25.70 -13.55
N LEU A 186 12.95 25.11 -13.74
CA LEU A 186 13.38 24.63 -15.07
C LEU A 186 12.54 23.45 -15.56
N VAL A 187 12.19 22.51 -14.66
CA VAL A 187 11.30 21.39 -14.97
C VAL A 187 9.93 21.89 -15.42
N GLY A 188 9.36 22.91 -14.78
CA GLY A 188 8.09 23.51 -15.18
C GLY A 188 8.14 24.10 -16.60
N ILE A 189 9.20 24.85 -16.92
CA ILE A 189 9.42 25.37 -18.28
C ILE A 189 9.53 24.22 -19.29
N LEU A 190 10.28 23.17 -18.95
CA LEU A 190 10.47 22.01 -19.82
C LEU A 190 9.15 21.24 -20.03
N MET A 191 8.35 21.06 -18.96
CA MET A 191 7.08 20.35 -19.03
C MET A 191 6.07 21.07 -19.92
N PHE A 192 6.10 22.39 -20.02
CA PHE A 192 5.26 23.15 -20.95
C PHE A 192 5.43 22.65 -22.41
N PHE A 193 6.62 22.27 -22.82
CA PHE A 193 6.88 21.76 -24.17
C PHE A 193 6.68 20.24 -24.30
N ILE A 194 7.06 19.48 -23.26
CA ILE A 194 7.07 18.00 -23.31
C ILE A 194 5.68 17.42 -23.02
N TRP A 195 4.96 17.97 -22.02
CA TRP A 195 3.73 17.37 -21.54
C TRP A 195 2.62 17.28 -22.58
N PRO A 196 2.39 18.28 -23.46
CA PRO A 196 1.36 18.15 -24.51
C PRO A 196 1.58 16.96 -25.44
N VAL A 197 2.84 16.59 -25.73
CA VAL A 197 3.18 15.42 -26.54
C VAL A 197 2.85 14.13 -25.78
N ILE A 198 3.22 14.06 -24.49
CA ILE A 198 2.89 12.93 -23.61
C ILE A 198 1.37 12.79 -23.49
N GLN A 199 0.66 13.90 -23.28
CA GLN A 199 -0.80 13.94 -23.14
C GLN A 199 -1.50 13.44 -24.39
N SER A 200 -1.04 13.84 -25.58
CA SER A 200 -1.56 13.33 -26.85
C SER A 200 -1.37 11.82 -26.99
N GLY A 201 -0.21 11.29 -26.55
CA GLY A 201 0.04 9.85 -26.48
C GLY A 201 -0.91 9.15 -25.49
N ILE A 202 -1.13 9.75 -24.32
CA ILE A 202 -2.07 9.25 -23.31
C ILE A 202 -3.50 9.19 -23.88
N TYR A 203 -3.96 10.23 -24.58
CA TYR A 203 -5.27 10.21 -25.24
C TYR A 203 -5.38 9.09 -26.28
N SER A 204 -4.35 8.89 -27.10
CA SER A 204 -4.33 7.81 -28.11
C SER A 204 -4.43 6.42 -27.46
N VAL A 205 -3.74 6.20 -26.34
CA VAL A 205 -3.86 4.94 -25.56
C VAL A 205 -5.25 4.82 -24.93
N GLY A 206 -5.80 5.94 -24.42
CA GLY A 206 -7.16 5.99 -23.87
C GLY A 206 -8.20 5.57 -24.92
N ASP A 207 -8.13 6.13 -26.12
CA ASP A 207 -9.01 5.77 -27.23
C ASP A 207 -8.90 4.29 -27.62
N LEU A 208 -7.69 3.73 -27.65
CA LEU A 208 -7.48 2.29 -27.91
C LEU A 208 -8.16 1.43 -26.83
N VAL A 209 -8.02 1.78 -25.56
CA VAL A 209 -8.62 1.05 -24.45
C VAL A 209 -10.14 1.18 -24.45
N LEU A 210 -10.68 2.37 -24.71
CA LEU A 210 -12.13 2.60 -24.81
C LEU A 210 -12.74 1.77 -25.95
N ASN A 211 -12.07 1.74 -27.11
CA ASN A 211 -12.51 0.97 -28.28
C ASN A 211 -12.30 -0.54 -28.15
N SER A 212 -11.56 -1.03 -27.13
CA SER A 212 -11.33 -2.46 -26.91
C SER A 212 -12.56 -3.21 -26.40
N GLY A 213 -13.63 -2.51 -26.01
CA GLY A 213 -14.88 -3.08 -25.54
C GLY A 213 -14.72 -3.99 -24.32
N TYR A 214 -15.55 -5.03 -24.26
CA TYR A 214 -15.60 -5.96 -23.12
C TYR A 214 -14.33 -6.81 -22.96
N ALA A 215 -13.69 -7.17 -24.06
CA ALA A 215 -12.43 -7.94 -24.03
C ALA A 215 -11.29 -7.13 -23.38
N GLY A 216 -11.21 -5.83 -23.66
CA GLY A 216 -10.25 -4.94 -23.02
C GLY A 216 -10.49 -4.81 -21.51
N THR A 217 -11.75 -4.81 -21.09
CA THR A 217 -12.10 -4.81 -19.67
C THR A 217 -11.65 -6.10 -18.97
N TRP A 218 -11.77 -7.25 -19.66
CA TRP A 218 -11.25 -8.52 -19.15
C TRP A 218 -9.72 -8.49 -19.00
N VAL A 219 -9.02 -8.02 -20.04
CA VAL A 219 -7.54 -7.88 -20.01
C VAL A 219 -7.09 -6.96 -18.89
N TYR A 220 -7.79 -5.83 -18.70
CA TYR A 220 -7.50 -4.90 -17.61
C TYR A 220 -7.58 -5.60 -16.24
N GLY A 221 -8.70 -6.23 -15.90
CA GLY A 221 -8.87 -6.90 -14.61
C GLY A 221 -7.93 -8.09 -14.42
N PHE A 222 -7.61 -8.82 -15.51
CA PHE A 222 -6.59 -9.86 -15.51
C PHE A 222 -5.20 -9.31 -15.14
N MET A 223 -4.76 -8.24 -15.81
CA MET A 223 -3.44 -7.65 -15.58
C MET A 223 -3.33 -7.00 -14.20
N GLU A 224 -4.35 -6.31 -13.76
CA GLU A 224 -4.39 -5.69 -12.44
C GLU A 224 -4.16 -6.73 -11.33
N ARG A 225 -4.88 -7.86 -11.37
CA ARG A 225 -4.72 -8.95 -10.39
C ARG A 225 -3.39 -9.69 -10.55
N LEU A 226 -2.93 -9.91 -11.78
CA LEU A 226 -1.64 -10.55 -12.04
C LEU A 226 -0.46 -9.77 -11.43
N LEU A 227 -0.58 -8.45 -11.31
CA LEU A 227 0.47 -7.58 -10.78
C LEU A 227 0.51 -7.46 -9.24
N ILE A 228 -0.49 -8.01 -8.52
CA ILE A 228 -0.54 -7.98 -7.04
C ILE A 228 0.70 -8.61 -6.38
N PRO A 229 1.19 -9.82 -6.78
CA PRO A 229 2.36 -10.42 -6.15
C PRO A 229 3.62 -9.56 -6.24
N PHE A 230 3.70 -8.74 -7.27
CA PHE A 230 4.81 -7.84 -7.52
C PHE A 230 4.66 -6.49 -6.81
N GLY A 231 3.46 -6.17 -6.29
CA GLY A 231 3.14 -4.85 -5.71
C GLY A 231 3.11 -3.74 -6.76
N LEU A 232 2.85 -4.08 -8.02
CA LEU A 232 2.82 -3.14 -9.15
C LEU A 232 1.41 -2.77 -9.61
N HIS A 233 0.36 -3.41 -9.06
CA HIS A 233 -1.03 -3.15 -9.42
C HIS A 233 -1.42 -1.68 -9.20
N HIS A 234 -0.91 -1.02 -8.13
CA HIS A 234 -1.14 0.40 -7.89
C HIS A 234 -0.61 1.30 -9.02
N VAL A 235 0.56 0.97 -9.57
CA VAL A 235 1.14 1.69 -10.72
C VAL A 235 0.31 1.45 -11.98
N PHE A 236 -0.27 0.25 -12.10
CA PHE A 236 -1.04 -0.14 -13.26
C PHE A 236 -2.42 0.51 -13.33
N TYR A 237 -3.21 0.52 -12.22
CA TYR A 237 -4.58 1.03 -12.28
C TYR A 237 -4.67 2.57 -12.25
N LEU A 238 -3.70 3.26 -11.63
CA LEU A 238 -3.74 4.72 -11.48
C LEU A 238 -3.96 5.50 -12.79
N PRO A 239 -3.30 5.17 -13.91
CA PRO A 239 -3.58 5.80 -15.20
C PRO A 239 -5.05 5.73 -15.61
N PHE A 240 -5.68 4.58 -15.42
CA PHE A 240 -7.09 4.36 -15.78
C PHE A 240 -8.05 5.09 -14.85
N TRP A 241 -7.71 5.22 -13.58
CA TRP A 241 -8.55 5.90 -12.60
C TRP A 241 -8.47 7.41 -12.70
N GLN A 242 -7.26 7.96 -12.99
CA GLN A 242 -6.94 9.36 -12.79
C GLN A 242 -6.63 10.14 -14.07
N THR A 243 -6.51 9.50 -15.22
CA THR A 243 -6.09 10.16 -16.47
C THR A 243 -6.97 9.79 -17.65
N ALA A 244 -6.74 10.43 -18.79
CA ALA A 244 -7.46 10.16 -20.03
C ALA A 244 -7.35 8.71 -20.54
N VAL A 245 -6.41 7.91 -20.06
CA VAL A 245 -6.35 6.46 -20.34
C VAL A 245 -7.64 5.75 -19.89
N GLY A 246 -8.23 6.22 -18.80
CA GLY A 246 -9.52 5.72 -18.30
C GLY A 246 -10.76 6.36 -18.92
N GLY A 247 -10.55 7.21 -19.91
CA GLY A 247 -11.59 7.94 -20.62
C GLY A 247 -11.71 9.39 -20.21
N THR A 248 -12.46 10.12 -21.02
CA THR A 248 -12.80 11.54 -20.81
C THR A 248 -14.31 11.73 -20.92
N MET A 249 -14.86 12.62 -20.12
CA MET A 249 -16.30 12.93 -20.17
C MET A 249 -16.54 14.38 -19.73
N GLU A 250 -17.43 15.06 -20.42
CA GLU A 250 -17.89 16.35 -19.98
C GLU A 250 -18.95 16.20 -18.86
N VAL A 251 -18.71 16.85 -17.74
CA VAL A 251 -19.62 16.88 -16.59
C VAL A 251 -19.71 18.31 -16.06
N GLY A 252 -20.93 18.87 -16.04
CA GLY A 252 -21.15 20.24 -15.58
C GLY A 252 -20.36 21.30 -16.36
N GLY A 253 -20.13 21.10 -17.67
CA GLY A 253 -19.38 22.00 -18.53
C GLY A 253 -17.85 21.92 -18.36
N LYS A 254 -17.34 20.89 -17.65
CA LYS A 254 -15.91 20.64 -17.48
C LYS A 254 -15.53 19.28 -18.05
N LEU A 255 -14.43 19.21 -18.79
CA LEU A 255 -13.87 17.96 -19.27
C LEU A 255 -13.14 17.24 -18.11
N ILE A 256 -13.68 16.13 -17.69
CA ILE A 256 -13.13 15.29 -16.61
C ILE A 256 -12.42 14.08 -17.20
N GLN A 257 -11.27 13.72 -16.66
CA GLN A 257 -10.42 12.63 -17.13
C GLN A 257 -10.26 11.56 -16.06
N GLY A 258 -10.31 10.29 -16.47
CA GLY A 258 -10.12 9.14 -15.61
C GLY A 258 -11.42 8.58 -15.03
N GLY A 259 -11.53 7.26 -15.00
CA GLY A 259 -12.76 6.56 -14.64
C GLY A 259 -13.28 6.93 -13.25
N GLN A 260 -12.39 7.01 -12.25
CA GLN A 260 -12.75 7.36 -10.88
C GLN A 260 -13.16 8.84 -10.77
N ASN A 261 -12.41 9.74 -11.38
CA ASN A 261 -12.72 11.17 -11.38
C ASN A 261 -14.06 11.44 -12.08
N ILE A 262 -14.33 10.77 -13.21
CA ILE A 262 -15.62 10.87 -13.92
C ILE A 262 -16.75 10.40 -13.01
N PHE A 263 -16.57 9.28 -12.30
CA PHE A 263 -17.58 8.78 -11.36
C PHE A 263 -17.88 9.82 -10.27
N PHE A 264 -16.88 10.37 -9.61
CA PHE A 264 -17.08 11.35 -8.54
C PHE A 264 -17.65 12.68 -9.03
N ALA A 265 -17.22 13.17 -10.20
CA ALA A 265 -17.82 14.36 -10.79
C ALA A 265 -19.32 14.15 -11.10
N ARG A 266 -19.68 12.98 -11.64
CA ARG A 266 -21.09 12.60 -11.87
C ARG A 266 -21.85 12.37 -10.57
N LEU A 267 -21.20 11.88 -9.52
CA LEU A 267 -21.81 11.73 -8.20
C LEU A 267 -22.16 13.11 -7.61
N ALA A 268 -21.25 14.07 -7.73
CA ALA A 268 -21.50 15.45 -7.30
C ALA A 268 -22.66 16.11 -8.10
N ASP A 269 -22.82 15.77 -9.38
CA ASP A 269 -23.92 16.23 -10.26
C ASP A 269 -25.09 15.21 -10.32
N SER A 270 -25.23 14.37 -9.31
CA SER A 270 -26.17 13.24 -9.30
C SER A 270 -27.62 13.60 -9.55
N ALA A 271 -28.04 14.84 -9.26
CA ALA A 271 -29.39 15.32 -9.51
C ALA A 271 -29.75 15.32 -11.01
N ASN A 272 -28.77 15.57 -11.88
CA ASN A 272 -28.94 15.67 -13.34
C ASN A 272 -28.64 14.35 -14.06
N ILE A 273 -28.29 13.27 -13.34
CA ILE A 273 -27.82 12.02 -13.92
C ILE A 273 -28.82 10.89 -13.67
N THR A 274 -29.26 10.24 -14.75
CA THR A 274 -30.17 9.09 -14.71
C THR A 274 -29.45 7.79 -14.41
N HIS A 275 -28.25 7.57 -14.99
CA HIS A 275 -27.41 6.39 -14.77
C HIS A 275 -25.94 6.79 -14.86
N PHE A 276 -25.09 6.28 -13.94
CA PHE A 276 -23.66 6.50 -14.01
C PHE A 276 -23.04 5.76 -15.21
N SER A 277 -21.83 6.15 -15.62
CA SER A 277 -21.17 5.57 -16.79
C SER A 277 -20.54 4.23 -16.47
N ALA A 278 -21.03 3.15 -17.07
CA ALA A 278 -20.38 1.84 -16.96
C ALA A 278 -19.02 1.82 -17.66
N ASP A 279 -18.85 2.61 -18.73
CA ASP A 279 -17.54 2.75 -19.40
C ASP A 279 -16.49 3.40 -18.49
N ALA A 280 -16.86 4.37 -17.65
CA ALA A 280 -15.97 4.96 -16.68
C ALA A 280 -15.69 4.02 -15.49
N THR A 281 -16.70 3.28 -15.03
CA THR A 281 -16.59 2.40 -13.86
C THR A 281 -16.12 0.99 -14.19
N ARG A 282 -15.94 0.63 -15.47
CA ARG A 282 -15.52 -0.72 -15.90
C ARG A 282 -14.18 -1.16 -15.34
N TYR A 283 -13.36 -0.20 -14.90
CA TYR A 283 -12.06 -0.43 -14.31
C TYR A 283 -12.09 -0.82 -12.83
N PHE A 284 -13.29 -0.86 -12.22
CA PHE A 284 -13.43 -1.20 -10.79
C PHE A 284 -14.77 -1.84 -10.40
N SER A 285 -15.87 -1.65 -11.16
CA SER A 285 -17.18 -2.22 -10.78
C SER A 285 -17.16 -3.76 -10.67
N GLY A 286 -16.25 -4.45 -11.35
CA GLY A 286 -16.11 -5.90 -11.28
C GLY A 286 -15.53 -6.40 -9.96
N GLU A 287 -14.83 -5.56 -9.21
CA GLU A 287 -14.24 -5.90 -7.93
C GLU A 287 -15.27 -6.37 -6.91
N PHE A 288 -16.43 -5.73 -6.85
CA PHE A 288 -17.51 -6.07 -5.94
C PHE A 288 -18.00 -7.51 -6.11
N ILE A 289 -17.91 -8.08 -7.31
CA ILE A 289 -18.36 -9.44 -7.61
C ILE A 289 -17.43 -10.46 -6.95
N PHE A 290 -16.12 -10.36 -7.18
CA PHE A 290 -15.20 -11.38 -6.69
C PHE A 290 -14.66 -11.10 -5.28
N MET A 291 -14.58 -9.82 -4.85
CA MET A 291 -14.11 -9.50 -3.50
C MET A 291 -15.17 -9.79 -2.43
N ILE A 292 -16.44 -9.47 -2.70
CA ILE A 292 -17.53 -9.69 -1.74
C ILE A 292 -18.00 -11.14 -1.76
N PHE A 293 -17.97 -11.80 -2.91
CA PHE A 293 -18.55 -13.15 -3.07
C PHE A 293 -17.51 -14.20 -3.46
N GLY A 294 -16.73 -13.99 -4.52
CA GLY A 294 -15.81 -15.00 -5.08
C GLY A 294 -14.75 -15.45 -4.08
N LEU A 295 -13.97 -14.52 -3.55
CA LEU A 295 -12.89 -14.82 -2.60
C LEU A 295 -13.38 -15.42 -1.28
N PRO A 296 -14.51 -15.01 -0.66
CA PRO A 296 -15.12 -15.75 0.44
C PRO A 296 -15.48 -17.19 0.06
N GLY A 297 -15.91 -17.46 -1.17
CA GLY A 297 -16.11 -18.82 -1.70
C GLY A 297 -14.81 -19.62 -1.74
N ALA A 298 -13.70 -19.02 -2.17
CA ALA A 298 -12.38 -19.61 -2.14
C ALA A 298 -11.92 -19.93 -0.69
N ALA A 299 -12.14 -18.99 0.24
CA ALA A 299 -11.83 -19.18 1.65
C ALA A 299 -12.61 -20.37 2.24
N LEU A 300 -13.90 -20.48 1.93
CA LEU A 300 -14.72 -21.62 2.35
C LEU A 300 -14.21 -22.93 1.75
N ALA A 301 -13.77 -22.95 0.50
CA ALA A 301 -13.19 -24.13 -0.15
C ALA A 301 -11.91 -24.60 0.59
N MET A 302 -10.99 -23.66 0.89
CA MET A 302 -9.78 -23.96 1.66
C MET A 302 -10.11 -24.49 3.07
N TYR A 303 -11.04 -23.85 3.79
CA TYR A 303 -11.50 -24.30 5.08
C TYR A 303 -12.10 -25.72 5.05
N ARG A 304 -12.96 -26.01 4.08
CA ARG A 304 -13.63 -27.32 3.95
C ARG A 304 -12.65 -28.44 3.62
N THR A 305 -11.58 -28.13 2.90
CA THR A 305 -10.55 -29.11 2.50
C THR A 305 -9.41 -29.24 3.51
N ALA A 306 -9.34 -28.42 4.56
CA ALA A 306 -8.35 -28.49 5.61
C ALA A 306 -8.43 -29.81 6.41
N LYS A 307 -7.27 -30.30 6.89
CA LYS A 307 -7.16 -31.48 7.77
C LYS A 307 -7.95 -31.24 9.06
N PRO A 308 -8.65 -32.24 9.62
CA PRO A 308 -9.49 -32.08 10.82
C PRO A 308 -8.77 -31.42 12.00
N GLU A 309 -7.51 -31.78 12.23
CA GLU A 309 -6.68 -31.33 13.34
C GLU A 309 -6.33 -29.83 13.23
N LYS A 310 -6.10 -29.34 12.00
CA LYS A 310 -5.70 -27.95 11.70
C LYS A 310 -6.90 -27.05 11.35
N LYS A 311 -8.10 -27.61 11.23
CA LYS A 311 -9.28 -26.94 10.72
C LYS A 311 -9.70 -25.72 11.55
N LYS A 312 -9.58 -25.79 12.87
CA LYS A 312 -9.95 -24.68 13.77
C LYS A 312 -9.03 -23.48 13.59
N ALA A 313 -7.73 -23.70 13.51
CA ALA A 313 -6.74 -22.65 13.31
C ALA A 313 -6.86 -22.02 11.92
N ALA A 314 -6.91 -22.85 10.85
CA ALA A 314 -7.12 -22.39 9.49
C ALA A 314 -8.46 -21.64 9.32
N GLY A 315 -9.51 -22.10 10.02
CA GLY A 315 -10.82 -21.46 9.99
C GLY A 315 -10.82 -20.05 10.53
N GLY A 316 -10.12 -19.78 11.63
CA GLY A 316 -9.97 -18.44 12.20
C GLY A 316 -9.26 -17.48 11.24
N LEU A 317 -8.12 -17.92 10.67
CA LEU A 317 -7.34 -17.14 9.70
C LEU A 317 -8.16 -16.82 8.45
N LEU A 318 -8.76 -17.85 7.83
CA LEU A 318 -9.51 -17.71 6.57
C LEU A 318 -10.78 -16.88 6.75
N LEU A 319 -11.48 -17.02 7.89
CA LEU A 319 -12.66 -16.20 8.20
C LEU A 319 -12.28 -14.73 8.37
N SER A 320 -11.22 -14.43 9.12
CA SER A 320 -10.73 -13.05 9.30
C SER A 320 -10.34 -12.42 7.97
N ALA A 321 -9.56 -13.14 7.14
CA ALA A 321 -9.14 -12.67 5.83
C ALA A 321 -10.33 -12.49 4.86
N ALA A 322 -11.30 -13.40 4.88
CA ALA A 322 -12.51 -13.30 4.06
C ALA A 322 -13.41 -12.13 4.48
N LEU A 323 -13.58 -11.88 5.79
CA LEU A 323 -14.33 -10.72 6.29
C LEU A 323 -13.65 -9.40 5.93
N THR A 324 -12.32 -9.32 6.06
CA THR A 324 -11.54 -8.15 5.64
C THR A 324 -11.76 -7.89 4.14
N CYS A 325 -11.59 -8.91 3.30
CA CYS A 325 -11.82 -8.83 1.87
C CYS A 325 -13.26 -8.37 1.54
N MET A 326 -14.26 -9.00 2.13
CA MET A 326 -15.68 -8.71 1.88
C MET A 326 -16.08 -7.30 2.33
N LEU A 327 -15.60 -6.83 3.49
CA LEU A 327 -16.02 -5.54 4.04
C LEU A 327 -15.24 -4.38 3.43
N THR A 328 -13.91 -4.50 3.33
CA THR A 328 -13.04 -3.40 2.93
C THR A 328 -12.45 -3.55 1.52
N GLY A 329 -12.57 -4.72 0.89
CA GLY A 329 -11.95 -5.02 -0.40
C GLY A 329 -10.44 -5.30 -0.33
N ILE A 330 -9.83 -5.35 0.86
CA ILE A 330 -8.40 -5.70 1.00
C ILE A 330 -8.24 -7.21 0.82
N THR A 331 -7.75 -7.63 -0.35
CA THR A 331 -7.70 -9.03 -0.76
C THR A 331 -6.39 -9.74 -0.37
N GLU A 332 -5.32 -8.99 -0.13
CA GLU A 332 -3.97 -9.52 0.08
C GLU A 332 -3.87 -10.56 1.21
N PRO A 333 -4.52 -10.41 2.38
CA PRO A 333 -4.43 -11.43 3.43
C PRO A 333 -4.95 -12.79 2.98
N LEU A 334 -5.98 -12.78 2.13
CA LEU A 334 -6.57 -14.01 1.61
C LEU A 334 -5.80 -14.54 0.39
N GLU A 335 -5.48 -13.69 -0.59
CA GLU A 335 -4.75 -14.10 -1.79
C GLU A 335 -3.35 -14.62 -1.47
N PHE A 336 -2.64 -13.99 -0.55
CA PHE A 336 -1.32 -14.46 -0.13
C PHE A 336 -1.34 -15.78 0.65
N SER A 337 -2.47 -16.13 1.26
CA SER A 337 -2.62 -17.42 1.92
C SER A 337 -2.50 -18.62 0.96
N PHE A 338 -2.78 -18.42 -0.33
CA PHE A 338 -2.66 -19.47 -1.34
C PHE A 338 -1.69 -19.16 -2.49
N LEU A 339 -1.37 -17.91 -2.74
CA LEU A 339 -0.52 -17.47 -3.86
C LEU A 339 0.81 -18.24 -3.93
N PHE A 340 1.51 -18.36 -2.80
CA PHE A 340 2.86 -18.94 -2.76
C PHE A 340 2.85 -20.47 -2.62
N VAL A 341 1.85 -21.02 -1.95
CA VAL A 341 1.74 -22.46 -1.71
C VAL A 341 0.96 -23.19 -2.79
N ALA A 342 0.14 -22.49 -3.54
CA ALA A 342 -0.71 -23.03 -4.59
C ALA A 342 -0.87 -22.04 -5.77
N PRO A 343 0.21 -21.74 -6.54
CA PRO A 343 0.16 -20.74 -7.64
C PRO A 343 -0.91 -20.99 -8.69
N VAL A 344 -1.32 -22.23 -8.87
CA VAL A 344 -2.42 -22.60 -9.80
C VAL A 344 -3.75 -21.97 -9.35
N LEU A 345 -4.02 -21.90 -8.05
CA LEU A 345 -5.22 -21.24 -7.54
C LEU A 345 -5.17 -19.73 -7.78
N PHE A 346 -4.00 -19.14 -7.69
CA PHE A 346 -3.83 -17.73 -8.04
C PHE A 346 -4.03 -17.47 -9.53
N ALA A 347 -3.53 -18.32 -10.41
CA ALA A 347 -3.80 -18.21 -11.85
C ALA A 347 -5.31 -18.26 -12.15
N VAL A 348 -6.04 -19.16 -11.49
CA VAL A 348 -7.51 -19.24 -11.61
C VAL A 348 -8.16 -17.96 -11.07
N GLN A 349 -7.71 -17.45 -9.92
CA GLN A 349 -8.18 -16.17 -9.35
C GLN A 349 -8.05 -15.02 -10.36
N VAL A 350 -6.88 -14.87 -10.99
CA VAL A 350 -6.61 -13.80 -11.96
C VAL A 350 -7.55 -13.88 -13.17
N VAL A 351 -7.78 -15.08 -13.72
CA VAL A 351 -8.71 -15.31 -14.85
C VAL A 351 -10.16 -14.98 -14.45
N LEU A 352 -10.59 -15.46 -13.29
CA LEU A 352 -11.96 -15.23 -12.80
C LEU A 352 -12.20 -13.76 -12.45
N ALA A 353 -11.22 -13.09 -11.86
CA ALA A 353 -11.30 -11.66 -11.59
C ALA A 353 -11.45 -10.85 -12.88
N GLY A 354 -10.61 -11.09 -13.89
CA GLY A 354 -10.78 -10.45 -15.20
C GLY A 354 -12.18 -10.66 -15.78
N SER A 355 -12.74 -11.89 -15.67
CA SER A 355 -14.11 -12.16 -16.12
C SER A 355 -15.17 -11.40 -15.33
N ALA A 356 -14.96 -11.14 -14.03
CA ALA A 356 -15.87 -10.36 -13.21
C ALA A 356 -15.94 -8.89 -13.67
N TYR A 357 -14.81 -8.29 -14.02
CA TYR A 357 -14.76 -6.93 -14.60
C TYR A 357 -15.53 -6.88 -15.93
N MET A 358 -15.29 -7.85 -16.82
CA MET A 358 -16.00 -7.94 -18.09
C MET A 358 -17.51 -8.11 -17.91
N ILE A 359 -17.94 -8.99 -17.01
CA ILE A 359 -19.37 -9.25 -16.78
C ILE A 359 -20.06 -8.03 -16.14
N ALA A 360 -19.38 -7.33 -15.20
CA ALA A 360 -19.90 -6.09 -14.64
C ALA A 360 -20.15 -5.04 -15.74
N HIS A 361 -19.21 -4.90 -16.66
CA HIS A 361 -19.31 -3.99 -17.79
C HIS A 361 -20.46 -4.39 -18.75
N ILE A 362 -20.56 -5.68 -19.15
CA ILE A 362 -21.66 -6.20 -19.99
C ILE A 362 -23.02 -5.94 -19.36
N LEU A 363 -23.12 -6.11 -18.03
CA LEU A 363 -24.36 -5.90 -17.29
C LEU A 363 -24.63 -4.43 -16.94
N ASN A 364 -23.85 -3.50 -17.50
CA ASN A 364 -24.00 -2.07 -17.24
C ASN A 364 -24.04 -1.74 -15.72
N ILE A 365 -23.18 -2.39 -14.94
CA ILE A 365 -23.01 -2.10 -13.51
C ILE A 365 -22.08 -0.90 -13.40
N ALA A 366 -22.56 0.16 -12.75
CA ALA A 366 -21.85 1.43 -12.65
C ALA A 366 -21.72 1.87 -11.17
N VAL A 367 -21.11 1.01 -10.37
CA VAL A 367 -20.80 1.27 -8.96
C VAL A 367 -19.41 1.86 -8.86
N GLY A 368 -19.27 2.97 -8.16
CA GLY A 368 -17.99 3.60 -7.89
C GLY A 368 -17.24 2.97 -6.72
N LEU A 369 -15.98 3.35 -6.57
CA LEU A 369 -15.20 3.03 -5.38
C LEU A 369 -14.22 4.15 -5.04
N THR A 370 -13.77 4.18 -3.81
CA THR A 370 -12.71 5.08 -3.35
C THR A 370 -11.36 4.39 -3.30
N PHE A 371 -11.33 3.20 -2.72
CA PHE A 371 -10.10 2.47 -2.46
C PHE A 371 -10.14 1.04 -3.01
N SER A 372 -11.22 0.30 -2.79
CA SER A 372 -11.31 -1.10 -3.20
C SER A 372 -12.75 -1.62 -3.17
N GLY A 373 -13.04 -2.67 -3.94
CA GLY A 373 -14.37 -3.22 -4.18
C GLY A 373 -15.01 -3.97 -3.01
N GLY A 374 -14.95 -3.44 -1.79
CA GLY A 374 -15.59 -3.99 -0.60
C GLY A 374 -17.05 -3.55 -0.40
N PHE A 375 -17.72 -4.17 0.58
CA PHE A 375 -19.10 -3.87 0.90
C PHE A 375 -19.33 -2.41 1.33
N LEU A 376 -18.34 -1.77 1.96
CA LEU A 376 -18.45 -0.36 2.36
C LEU A 376 -18.62 0.54 1.15
N ASP A 377 -17.79 0.38 0.10
CA ASP A 377 -17.90 1.16 -1.12
C ASP A 377 -19.16 0.78 -1.93
N LEU A 378 -19.55 -0.51 -1.94
CA LEU A 378 -20.82 -0.93 -2.54
C LEU A 378 -22.02 -0.25 -1.86
N LEU A 379 -22.01 -0.13 -0.54
CA LEU A 379 -23.07 0.55 0.20
C LEU A 379 -23.16 2.03 -0.19
N LEU A 380 -22.02 2.75 -0.16
CA LEU A 380 -21.97 4.19 -0.39
C LEU A 380 -22.24 4.56 -1.85
N PHE A 381 -21.59 3.86 -2.78
CA PHE A 381 -21.56 4.23 -4.20
C PHE A 381 -22.42 3.34 -5.10
N GLY A 382 -23.03 2.31 -4.54
CA GLY A 382 -23.97 1.44 -5.22
C GLY A 382 -25.37 1.55 -4.64
N ILE A 383 -25.56 1.07 -3.39
CA ILE A 383 -26.86 0.90 -2.76
C ILE A 383 -27.50 2.25 -2.48
N LEU A 384 -26.80 3.16 -1.80
CA LEU A 384 -27.33 4.48 -1.42
C LEU A 384 -27.62 5.38 -2.63
N GLN A 385 -26.90 5.18 -3.74
CA GLN A 385 -27.17 5.92 -4.99
C GLN A 385 -28.41 5.39 -5.75
N GLY A 386 -28.91 4.23 -5.35
CA GLY A 386 -30.08 3.60 -5.96
C GLY A 386 -29.77 2.76 -7.20
N ASN A 387 -30.57 1.71 -7.40
CA ASN A 387 -30.37 0.76 -8.51
C ASN A 387 -30.57 1.39 -9.89
N ALA A 388 -31.42 2.40 -10.01
CA ALA A 388 -31.63 3.09 -11.29
C ALA A 388 -30.34 3.73 -11.82
N LYS A 389 -29.48 4.25 -10.92
CA LYS A 389 -28.23 4.94 -11.28
C LYS A 389 -27.03 4.00 -11.40
N THR A 390 -27.01 2.88 -10.67
CA THR A 390 -25.82 2.04 -10.51
C THR A 390 -25.96 0.63 -11.02
N SER A 391 -27.19 0.14 -11.20
CA SER A 391 -27.52 -1.27 -11.52
C SER A 391 -26.93 -2.27 -10.49
N TRP A 392 -26.68 -1.85 -9.24
CA TRP A 392 -25.98 -2.63 -8.22
C TRP A 392 -26.67 -3.98 -7.89
N ILE A 393 -27.98 -4.07 -8.00
CA ILE A 393 -28.72 -5.33 -7.72
C ILE A 393 -28.19 -6.48 -8.58
N ARG A 394 -27.67 -6.20 -9.79
CA ARG A 394 -27.09 -7.20 -10.68
C ARG A 394 -25.83 -7.86 -10.13
N ILE A 395 -25.14 -7.21 -9.18
CA ILE A 395 -23.98 -7.78 -8.49
C ILE A 395 -24.37 -9.02 -7.68
N ILE A 396 -25.57 -9.03 -7.07
CA ILE A 396 -25.98 -10.12 -6.17
C ILE A 396 -26.07 -11.46 -6.88
N PRO A 397 -26.90 -11.64 -7.95
CA PRO A 397 -27.00 -12.94 -8.61
C PRO A 397 -25.67 -13.38 -9.26
N VAL A 398 -24.92 -12.44 -9.83
CA VAL A 398 -23.59 -12.76 -10.41
C VAL A 398 -22.61 -13.13 -9.29
N GLY A 399 -22.60 -12.41 -8.19
CA GLY A 399 -21.77 -12.70 -7.03
C GLY A 399 -22.05 -14.07 -6.43
N ILE A 400 -23.33 -14.48 -6.30
CA ILE A 400 -23.70 -15.82 -5.84
C ILE A 400 -23.13 -16.89 -6.78
N ILE A 401 -23.22 -16.68 -8.11
CA ILE A 401 -22.64 -17.60 -9.09
C ILE A 401 -21.11 -17.67 -8.88
N TYR A 402 -20.45 -16.53 -8.72
CA TYR A 402 -19.00 -16.47 -8.47
C TYR A 402 -18.61 -17.15 -7.16
N PHE A 403 -19.38 -17.00 -6.10
CA PHE A 403 -19.15 -17.69 -4.82
C PHE A 403 -19.09 -19.21 -5.02
N PHE A 404 -20.07 -19.80 -5.70
CA PHE A 404 -20.09 -21.22 -5.99
C PHE A 404 -19.01 -21.64 -6.99
N LEU A 405 -18.74 -20.81 -7.99
CA LEU A 405 -17.70 -21.07 -9.00
C LEU A 405 -16.33 -21.17 -8.33
N TYR A 406 -15.98 -20.20 -7.49
CA TYR A 406 -14.73 -20.22 -6.71
C TYR A 406 -14.70 -21.41 -5.75
N TYR A 407 -15.78 -21.65 -5.02
CA TYR A 407 -15.87 -22.77 -4.08
C TYR A 407 -15.62 -24.12 -4.76
N PHE A 408 -16.27 -24.40 -5.87
CA PHE A 408 -16.12 -25.68 -6.54
C PHE A 408 -14.77 -25.83 -7.25
N ILE A 409 -14.30 -24.82 -7.96
CA ILE A 409 -13.00 -24.85 -8.65
C ILE A 409 -11.86 -25.01 -7.64
N PHE A 410 -11.84 -24.20 -6.59
CA PHE A 410 -10.81 -24.30 -5.56
C PHE A 410 -10.87 -25.65 -4.84
N SER A 411 -12.05 -26.09 -4.41
CA SER A 411 -12.20 -27.41 -3.77
C SER A 411 -11.72 -28.56 -4.65
N PHE A 412 -12.03 -28.51 -5.95
CA PHE A 412 -11.61 -29.52 -6.91
C PHE A 412 -10.09 -29.52 -7.11
N LEU A 413 -9.49 -28.34 -7.35
CA LEU A 413 -8.05 -28.24 -7.59
C LEU A 413 -7.24 -28.59 -6.33
N ILE A 414 -7.66 -28.13 -5.15
CA ILE A 414 -6.99 -28.44 -3.89
C ILE A 414 -6.95 -29.97 -3.68
N LYS A 415 -8.06 -30.66 -3.90
CA LYS A 415 -8.13 -32.12 -3.72
C LYS A 415 -7.38 -32.86 -4.81
N LYS A 416 -7.55 -32.47 -6.10
CA LYS A 416 -6.98 -33.17 -7.25
C LYS A 416 -5.45 -33.06 -7.31
N LEU A 417 -4.91 -31.90 -6.95
CA LEU A 417 -3.47 -31.61 -7.02
C LEU A 417 -2.79 -31.67 -5.64
N ASP A 418 -3.51 -32.10 -4.60
CA ASP A 418 -3.06 -32.13 -3.20
C ASP A 418 -2.34 -30.84 -2.75
N LEU A 419 -2.95 -29.68 -3.07
CA LEU A 419 -2.35 -28.39 -2.80
C LEU A 419 -2.27 -28.12 -1.29
N LYS A 420 -1.14 -27.57 -0.84
CA LYS A 420 -0.84 -27.33 0.58
C LYS A 420 -1.37 -25.96 1.04
N THR A 421 -2.67 -25.74 0.86
CA THR A 421 -3.37 -24.54 1.34
C THR A 421 -3.47 -24.51 2.87
N PRO A 422 -3.85 -23.37 3.49
CA PRO A 422 -3.96 -23.27 4.95
C PRO A 422 -4.75 -24.42 5.58
N GLY A 423 -4.12 -25.11 6.55
CA GLY A 423 -4.64 -26.31 7.20
C GLY A 423 -4.40 -27.62 6.44
N ARG A 424 -3.64 -27.61 5.36
CA ARG A 424 -3.20 -28.81 4.61
C ARG A 424 -1.68 -28.98 4.55
N GLU A 425 -0.94 -28.13 5.26
CA GLU A 425 0.53 -28.24 5.36
C GLU A 425 0.95 -29.58 5.95
N ASP A 426 2.15 -30.05 5.60
CA ASP A 426 2.73 -31.27 6.17
C ASP A 426 3.06 -31.09 7.66
N ASP A 427 3.12 -32.19 8.43
CA ASP A 427 3.16 -32.14 9.89
C ASP A 427 4.47 -31.59 10.49
N ASP A 428 5.53 -31.44 9.67
CA ASP A 428 6.82 -30.87 10.07
C ASP A 428 6.82 -29.33 10.13
N ALA A 429 5.76 -28.66 9.63
CA ALA A 429 5.57 -27.23 9.78
C ALA A 429 4.53 -27.00 10.89
N GLU A 430 4.97 -26.92 12.15
CA GLU A 430 4.11 -26.46 13.24
C GLU A 430 3.60 -25.05 12.97
N THR A 431 2.41 -24.96 12.37
CA THR A 431 1.65 -23.71 12.33
C THR A 431 0.98 -23.53 13.70
N LYS A 432 1.76 -23.29 14.73
CA LYS A 432 1.24 -22.77 16.01
C LYS A 432 0.89 -21.31 15.79
N LEU A 433 -0.38 -21.02 15.52
CA LEU A 433 -0.97 -19.73 15.83
C LEU A 433 -0.90 -19.58 17.37
N TYR A 434 0.07 -18.84 17.84
CA TYR A 434 0.11 -18.43 19.24
C TYR A 434 -1.12 -17.58 19.52
N THR A 435 -2.06 -18.11 20.29
CA THR A 435 -3.18 -17.31 20.79
C THR A 435 -2.66 -16.38 21.89
N LYS A 436 -3.41 -15.30 22.16
CA LYS A 436 -3.09 -14.39 23.30
C LYS A 436 -2.91 -15.14 24.62
N ALA A 437 -3.53 -16.33 24.78
CA ALA A 437 -3.39 -17.21 25.90
C ALA A 437 -2.03 -17.94 25.93
N ASP A 438 -1.51 -18.37 24.78
CA ASP A 438 -0.21 -19.04 24.67
C ASP A 438 0.96 -18.06 24.94
N VAL A 439 0.81 -16.80 24.50
CA VAL A 439 1.75 -15.71 24.80
C VAL A 439 1.74 -15.40 26.30
N ASN A 440 0.57 -15.38 26.94
CA ASN A 440 0.44 -15.14 28.37
C ASN A 440 0.93 -16.34 29.22
N ALA A 441 0.78 -17.59 28.75
CA ALA A 441 1.30 -18.77 29.43
C ALA A 441 2.84 -18.83 29.37
N LYS A 442 3.47 -18.43 28.25
CA LYS A 442 4.94 -18.29 28.17
C LYS A 442 5.47 -17.13 29.02
N LYS A 443 4.70 -16.04 29.19
CA LYS A 443 5.06 -14.95 30.12
C LYS A 443 5.06 -15.39 31.60
N ALA A 444 4.23 -16.34 31.98
CA ALA A 444 4.17 -16.85 33.35
C ALA A 444 5.30 -17.86 33.67
N GLY A 445 6.00 -18.43 32.69
CA GLY A 445 7.07 -19.43 32.86
C GLY A 445 8.50 -18.88 32.80
N ASN A 446 8.72 -17.62 32.46
CA ASN A 446 10.05 -17.01 32.34
C ASN A 446 10.19 -15.78 33.24
N THR A 447 10.00 -15.95 34.54
CA THR A 447 10.35 -14.93 35.55
C THR A 447 11.65 -15.35 36.21
N GLU A 448 12.78 -15.19 35.51
CA GLU A 448 14.09 -15.01 36.18
C GLU A 448 15.05 -14.29 35.19
N ALA A 449 15.57 -13.18 35.65
CA ALA A 449 16.61 -12.29 35.15
C ALA A 449 16.11 -11.02 34.38
N GLY A 450 15.91 -10.00 35.16
CA GLY A 450 16.13 -8.57 35.06
C GLY A 450 16.42 -7.93 33.68
N THR A 451 15.44 -7.22 33.20
CA THR A 451 15.53 -5.82 32.69
C THR A 451 14.11 -5.37 32.35
N GLU A 452 13.69 -4.23 32.86
CA GLU A 452 12.40 -3.59 32.57
C GLU A 452 12.41 -3.06 31.13
N GLY A 453 11.94 -3.88 30.17
CA GLY A 453 11.60 -3.48 28.81
C GLY A 453 10.12 -3.72 28.55
N THR A 454 9.46 -2.82 27.84
CA THR A 454 8.06 -2.98 27.44
C THR A 454 7.88 -4.24 26.58
N SER A 455 6.68 -4.80 26.51
CA SER A 455 6.40 -6.03 25.72
C SER A 455 6.66 -5.83 24.21
N GLU A 456 6.77 -4.60 23.76
CA GLU A 456 7.03 -4.18 22.37
C GLU A 456 8.53 -4.22 22.06
N ASP A 457 9.38 -3.88 23.03
CA ASP A 457 10.83 -4.00 22.91
C ASP A 457 11.27 -5.48 22.80
N SER A 458 10.57 -6.39 23.47
CA SER A 458 10.87 -7.82 23.38
C SER A 458 10.59 -8.41 21.99
N LEU A 459 9.53 -7.96 21.31
CA LEU A 459 9.22 -8.38 19.94
C LEU A 459 10.24 -7.83 18.96
N SER A 460 10.59 -6.55 19.09
CA SER A 460 11.59 -5.87 18.25
C SER A 460 12.98 -6.50 18.39
N ALA A 461 13.36 -6.89 19.63
CA ALA A 461 14.59 -7.61 19.90
C ALA A 461 14.64 -8.97 19.19
N GLU A 462 13.56 -9.76 19.26
CA GLU A 462 13.49 -11.07 18.60
C GLU A 462 13.48 -10.94 17.05
N ILE A 463 12.82 -9.92 16.49
CA ILE A 463 12.89 -9.63 15.06
C ILE A 463 14.32 -9.27 14.65
N THR A 464 14.99 -8.42 15.43
CA THR A 464 16.38 -8.02 15.19
C THR A 464 17.31 -9.23 15.24
N ARG A 465 17.13 -10.11 16.20
CA ARG A 465 17.88 -11.37 16.34
C ARG A 465 17.63 -12.30 15.15
N GLY A 466 16.37 -12.44 14.72
CA GLY A 466 16.00 -13.24 13.56
C GLY A 466 16.53 -12.71 12.24
N LEU A 467 16.81 -11.41 12.14
CA LEU A 467 17.45 -10.76 10.99
C LEU A 467 18.99 -10.81 11.02
N GLY A 468 19.60 -11.48 12.01
CA GLY A 468 21.05 -11.63 12.13
C GLY A 468 21.74 -10.51 12.92
N GLY A 469 20.98 -9.80 13.78
CA GLY A 469 21.47 -8.71 14.63
C GLY A 469 21.30 -7.32 14.03
N SER A 470 21.37 -6.30 14.89
CA SER A 470 21.17 -4.90 14.50
C SER A 470 22.20 -4.38 13.49
N ALA A 471 23.43 -4.92 13.54
CA ALA A 471 24.50 -4.58 12.59
C ALA A 471 24.27 -5.17 11.19
N ASN A 472 23.42 -6.22 11.06
CA ASN A 472 23.06 -6.82 9.79
C ASN A 472 21.91 -6.10 9.07
N ILE A 473 21.15 -5.24 9.76
CA ILE A 473 19.99 -4.55 9.22
C ILE A 473 20.42 -3.20 8.63
N GLU A 474 20.24 -3.04 7.32
CA GLU A 474 20.56 -1.80 6.60
C GLU A 474 19.35 -0.87 6.48
N ASP A 475 18.16 -1.43 6.26
CA ASP A 475 16.92 -0.68 6.04
C ASP A 475 15.72 -1.48 6.53
N VAL A 476 14.74 -0.77 7.12
CA VAL A 476 13.47 -1.33 7.58
C VAL A 476 12.35 -0.55 6.95
N ASP A 477 11.46 -1.25 6.26
CA ASP A 477 10.28 -0.68 5.61
C ASP A 477 9.12 -1.67 5.72
N CYS A 478 7.90 -1.26 5.39
CA CYS A 478 6.76 -2.16 5.35
C CYS A 478 5.84 -1.88 4.16
N CYS A 479 5.04 -2.86 3.78
CA CYS A 479 3.84 -2.64 2.97
C CYS A 479 2.60 -2.96 3.82
N ALA A 480 1.41 -3.03 3.20
CA ALA A 480 0.17 -3.23 3.93
C ALA A 480 0.18 -4.43 4.92
N THR A 481 0.96 -5.48 4.63
CA THR A 481 0.95 -6.72 5.40
C THR A 481 2.32 -7.31 5.70
N ARG A 482 3.41 -6.71 5.20
CA ARG A 482 4.77 -7.26 5.29
C ARG A 482 5.76 -6.24 5.81
N LEU A 483 6.55 -6.65 6.80
CA LEU A 483 7.80 -6.00 7.15
C LEU A 483 8.85 -6.35 6.10
N ARG A 484 9.58 -5.37 5.62
CA ARG A 484 10.60 -5.54 4.58
C ARG A 484 11.91 -4.97 5.08
N CYS A 485 12.87 -5.84 5.26
CA CYS A 485 14.19 -5.47 5.72
C CYS A 485 15.22 -5.71 4.62
N THR A 486 16.19 -4.82 4.48
CA THR A 486 17.40 -5.05 3.71
C THR A 486 18.49 -5.41 4.69
N VAL A 487 19.18 -6.53 4.46
CA VAL A 487 20.27 -7.02 5.31
C VAL A 487 21.57 -7.04 4.54
N SER A 488 22.69 -6.81 5.24
CA SER A 488 24.03 -6.88 4.65
C SER A 488 24.40 -8.31 4.26
N ASN A 489 24.06 -9.28 5.11
CA ASN A 489 24.29 -10.70 4.88
C ASN A 489 23.01 -11.51 5.12
N ALA A 490 22.45 -12.09 4.04
CA ALA A 490 21.25 -12.88 4.09
C ALA A 490 21.43 -14.27 4.76
N ASP A 491 22.65 -14.78 4.84
CA ASP A 491 22.94 -16.09 5.45
C ASP A 491 22.81 -16.06 7.00
N LEU A 492 22.82 -14.85 7.60
CA LEU A 492 22.60 -14.67 9.03
C LEU A 492 21.11 -14.63 9.42
N VAL A 493 20.21 -14.63 8.46
CA VAL A 493 18.76 -14.55 8.72
C VAL A 493 18.23 -15.91 9.13
N ASN A 494 17.51 -15.95 10.24
CA ASN A 494 16.89 -17.17 10.78
C ASN A 494 15.36 -17.10 10.69
N ASP A 495 14.81 -17.83 9.72
CA ASP A 495 13.37 -17.91 9.48
C ASP A 495 12.59 -18.50 10.67
N GLY A 496 13.21 -19.41 11.43
CA GLY A 496 12.59 -20.04 12.60
C GLY A 496 12.31 -19.00 13.70
N ILE A 497 13.31 -18.14 13.99
CA ILE A 497 13.15 -17.04 14.95
C ILE A 497 12.10 -16.06 14.43
N LEU A 498 12.16 -15.65 13.15
CA LEU A 498 11.20 -14.71 12.58
C LEU A 498 9.76 -15.25 12.58
N LYS A 499 9.57 -16.53 12.30
CA LYS A 499 8.25 -17.17 12.41
C LYS A 499 7.76 -17.25 13.86
N ALA A 500 8.65 -17.46 14.82
CA ALA A 500 8.31 -17.49 16.25
C ALA A 500 7.80 -16.12 16.77
N THR A 501 8.11 -15.00 16.09
CA THR A 501 7.57 -13.66 16.40
C THR A 501 6.12 -13.45 15.96
N GLY A 502 5.48 -14.47 15.39
CA GLY A 502 4.10 -14.39 14.89
C GLY A 502 3.99 -14.10 13.39
N ALA A 503 5.10 -14.16 12.65
CA ALA A 503 5.07 -14.00 11.20
C ALA A 503 4.42 -15.22 10.53
N SER A 504 3.49 -14.96 9.59
CA SER A 504 2.84 -16.00 8.79
C SER A 504 3.75 -16.59 7.70
N GLY A 505 4.89 -15.94 7.42
CA GLY A 505 5.88 -16.41 6.45
C GLY A 505 7.03 -15.44 6.29
N VAL A 506 8.16 -15.96 5.79
CA VAL A 506 9.37 -15.18 5.46
C VAL A 506 9.75 -15.46 4.01
N VAL A 507 10.07 -14.44 3.24
CA VAL A 507 10.43 -14.55 1.81
C VAL A 507 11.75 -13.83 1.59
N HIS A 508 12.72 -14.52 1.04
CA HIS A 508 14.04 -13.98 0.70
C HIS A 508 14.13 -13.59 -0.77
N ARG A 509 14.76 -12.45 -1.04
CA ARG A 509 15.12 -12.00 -2.39
C ARG A 509 16.48 -11.29 -2.35
N GLY A 510 17.56 -12.04 -2.53
CA GLY A 510 18.92 -11.51 -2.35
C GLY A 510 19.09 -11.00 -0.92
N GLN A 511 19.49 -9.74 -0.78
CA GLN A 511 19.62 -9.07 0.53
C GLN A 511 18.27 -8.59 1.13
N GLY A 512 17.17 -8.72 0.41
CA GLY A 512 15.85 -8.31 0.87
C GLY A 512 15.12 -9.45 1.57
N VAL A 513 14.66 -9.23 2.80
CA VAL A 513 13.85 -10.15 3.61
C VAL A 513 12.46 -9.57 3.81
N GLN A 514 11.42 -10.32 3.48
CA GLN A 514 10.03 -9.92 3.67
C GLN A 514 9.36 -10.82 4.70
N ILE A 515 8.90 -10.24 5.79
CA ILE A 515 8.29 -10.95 6.92
C ILE A 515 6.80 -10.59 6.96
N ILE A 516 5.92 -11.57 6.89
CA ILE A 516 4.47 -11.37 6.71
C ILE A 516 3.80 -11.35 8.08
N TYR A 517 3.43 -10.15 8.57
CA TYR A 517 2.75 -9.96 9.86
C TYR A 517 1.25 -9.63 9.73
N GLY A 518 0.78 -9.28 8.51
CA GLY A 518 -0.59 -8.82 8.30
C GLY A 518 -0.79 -7.31 8.54
N PRO A 519 -2.04 -6.84 8.69
CA PRO A 519 -2.38 -5.40 8.69
C PRO A 519 -1.72 -4.57 9.80
N GLY A 520 -1.30 -5.20 10.89
CA GLY A 520 -0.62 -4.54 12.02
C GLY A 520 0.87 -4.22 11.80
N VAL A 521 1.41 -4.55 10.63
CA VAL A 521 2.86 -4.44 10.34
C VAL A 521 3.43 -3.02 10.47
N THR A 522 2.62 -1.99 10.26
CA THR A 522 3.07 -0.59 10.38
C THR A 522 3.48 -0.25 11.82
N VAL A 523 2.75 -0.77 12.81
CA VAL A 523 3.09 -0.61 14.23
C VAL A 523 4.36 -1.40 14.57
N ILE A 524 4.47 -2.63 14.07
CA ILE A 524 5.68 -3.46 14.25
C ILE A 524 6.92 -2.77 13.67
N LYS A 525 6.77 -2.14 12.48
CA LYS A 525 7.85 -1.38 11.86
C LYS A 525 8.29 -0.20 12.74
N ALA A 526 7.34 0.61 13.21
CA ALA A 526 7.65 1.77 14.04
C ALA A 526 8.40 1.35 15.32
N ASN A 527 7.88 0.34 16.03
CA ASN A 527 8.53 -0.18 17.24
C ASN A 527 9.92 -0.78 16.97
N LEU A 528 10.11 -1.43 15.81
CA LEU A 528 11.42 -1.95 15.42
C LEU A 528 12.40 -0.85 15.07
N GLU A 529 11.97 0.21 14.38
CA GLU A 529 12.81 1.39 14.09
C GLU A 529 13.23 2.08 15.41
N ASP A 530 12.30 2.30 16.33
CA ASP A 530 12.59 2.89 17.67
C ASP A 530 13.57 2.00 18.47
N TYR A 531 13.38 0.68 18.43
CA TYR A 531 14.31 -0.26 19.07
C TYR A 531 15.71 -0.19 18.47
N LEU A 532 15.82 -0.15 17.13
CA LEU A 532 17.12 -0.13 16.42
C LEU A 532 17.90 1.17 16.63
N GLU A 533 17.25 2.28 17.00
CA GLU A 533 17.93 3.54 17.36
C GLU A 533 18.76 3.41 18.64
N HIS A 534 18.36 2.53 19.56
CA HIS A 534 18.98 2.36 20.87
C HIS A 534 19.68 1.00 21.05
N ALA A 535 19.45 0.06 20.13
CA ALA A 535 20.03 -1.28 20.18
C ALA A 535 21.57 -1.24 19.94
N PRO A 536 22.35 -2.03 20.69
CA PRO A 536 23.78 -2.18 20.42
C PRO A 536 23.97 -2.76 19.01
N LYS A 537 24.93 -2.21 18.26
CA LYS A 537 25.24 -2.68 16.90
C LYS A 537 26.04 -3.96 16.96
N GLU A 538 25.36 -5.09 17.02
CA GLU A 538 25.92 -6.43 17.12
C GLU A 538 25.41 -7.32 15.98
N LEU A 539 26.24 -8.27 15.53
CA LEU A 539 25.83 -9.37 14.67
C LEU A 539 25.40 -10.55 15.55
N TYR A 540 24.33 -11.23 15.13
CA TYR A 540 23.88 -12.45 15.74
C TYR A 540 24.12 -13.62 14.77
N GLU A 541 25.07 -14.50 15.11
CA GLU A 541 25.29 -15.76 14.37
C GLU A 541 24.40 -16.84 14.98
N PRO A 542 23.49 -17.44 14.21
CA PRO A 542 22.72 -18.57 14.70
C PRO A 542 23.67 -19.75 14.94
N GLN A 543 23.74 -20.25 16.18
CA GLN A 543 24.42 -21.51 16.47
C GLN A 543 23.78 -22.59 15.60
N LYS A 544 24.55 -23.26 14.77
CA LYS A 544 24.13 -24.48 14.08
C LYS A 544 23.80 -25.48 15.17
N ASP A 545 22.53 -25.83 15.33
CA ASP A 545 22.10 -26.91 16.19
C ASP A 545 22.84 -28.20 15.75
N ALA A 546 23.69 -28.70 16.64
CA ALA A 546 24.37 -29.97 16.46
C ALA A 546 23.29 -31.07 16.37
N GLU A 547 23.31 -31.82 15.30
CA GLU A 547 22.55 -33.04 15.12
C GLU A 547 22.65 -33.89 16.36
N SER A 548 21.52 -34.18 16.98
CA SER A 548 21.41 -35.16 18.07
C SER A 548 21.62 -36.56 17.52
N THR A 549 22.85 -37.06 17.65
CA THR A 549 23.12 -38.47 17.57
C THR A 549 22.95 -39.03 19.01
N GLY A 550 21.91 -39.81 19.18
CA GLY A 550 21.72 -40.53 20.42
C GLY A 550 22.78 -41.61 20.65
N GLN A 551 23.29 -41.64 21.87
CA GLN A 551 23.73 -42.87 22.52
C GLN A 551 23.72 -42.69 24.03
N ASN A 552 22.93 -43.54 24.72
CA ASN A 552 23.05 -43.86 26.13
C ASN A 552 24.47 -44.32 26.43
N ILE A 553 24.99 -44.04 27.62
CA ILE A 553 25.55 -45.00 28.58
C ILE A 553 26.02 -44.28 29.87
N SER A 554 25.44 -44.73 30.97
CA SER A 554 25.87 -44.96 32.36
C SER A 554 27.07 -44.24 32.99
N GLU A 555 26.76 -43.72 34.13
CA GLU A 555 27.42 -43.68 35.45
C GLU A 555 28.93 -43.98 35.57
N ASP A 556 29.49 -43.19 36.46
CA ASP A 556 30.61 -43.37 37.38
C ASP A 556 31.99 -42.79 36.98
N ASP A 557 32.42 -41.97 37.82
CA ASP A 557 33.63 -41.81 38.62
C ASP A 557 34.37 -40.46 38.56
N LYS A 558 34.29 -39.81 39.70
CA LYS A 558 35.33 -39.17 40.58
C LYS A 558 36.42 -38.26 39.99
N ILE A 559 36.34 -37.06 40.49
CA ILE A 559 37.39 -36.25 41.16
C ILE A 559 38.82 -36.38 40.65
N GLU A 560 39.42 -35.29 40.17
CA GLU A 560 40.65 -34.73 40.72
C GLU A 560 40.93 -33.30 40.23
N THR A 561 41.15 -32.43 41.20
CA THR A 561 41.72 -31.10 41.14
C THR A 561 43.14 -31.10 40.61
N LYS A 562 43.51 -30.16 39.72
CA LYS A 562 44.81 -29.51 39.79
C LYS A 562 44.78 -28.13 39.14
N ALA A 563 45.16 -27.16 39.96
CA ALA A 563 45.50 -25.80 39.59
C ALA A 563 46.92 -25.72 39.00
N GLU A 564 47.12 -24.84 38.04
CA GLU A 564 48.41 -24.15 37.79
C GLU A 564 48.11 -22.99 36.86
N GLU A 565 48.18 -21.81 37.36
CA GLU A 565 49.15 -20.72 37.33
C GLU A 565 49.42 -20.05 35.98
N LYS A 566 49.00 -18.79 35.96
CA LYS A 566 49.67 -17.53 35.49
C LYS A 566 50.35 -17.46 34.11
N LYS A 567 49.84 -16.49 33.32
CA LYS A 567 50.76 -15.42 32.87
C LYS A 567 49.98 -14.12 32.59
N ILE A 568 50.28 -13.11 33.38
CA ILE A 568 49.97 -11.68 33.18
C ILE A 568 50.93 -11.13 32.15
N VAL A 569 50.43 -10.43 31.12
CA VAL A 569 51.25 -9.47 30.35
C VAL A 569 50.45 -8.23 30.04
N ASP A 570 50.86 -7.20 30.69
CA ASP A 570 50.93 -5.77 30.36
C ASP A 570 49.66 -5.00 29.94
N THR A 571 49.27 -4.21 30.89
CA THR A 571 48.40 -3.02 30.77
C THR A 571 49.22 -1.91 30.10
N ILE A 572 48.78 -1.41 28.93
CA ILE A 572 49.27 -0.12 28.39
C ILE A 572 48.30 0.98 28.86
N VAL A 573 48.82 1.83 29.73
CA VAL A 573 48.14 3.07 30.17
C VAL A 573 48.46 4.16 29.13
N ILE A 574 47.47 4.65 28.41
CA ILE A 574 47.59 5.88 27.59
C ILE A 574 46.98 7.02 28.39
N SER A 575 47.81 7.90 28.93
CA SER A 575 47.43 9.16 29.55
C SER A 575 47.29 10.24 28.48
N SER A 576 46.15 10.88 28.39
CA SER A 576 45.93 12.10 27.60
C SER A 576 46.17 13.33 28.47
N PRO A 577 46.96 14.31 28.05
CA PRO A 577 47.11 15.56 28.77
C PRO A 577 46.05 16.54 28.31
N ILE A 578 45.13 16.86 29.20
CA ILE A 578 44.27 18.06 29.09
C ILE A 578 44.95 19.16 29.90
N THR A 579 45.53 20.14 29.24
CA THR A 579 45.84 21.43 29.81
C THR A 579 44.79 22.42 29.42
N GLY A 580 43.88 22.73 30.35
CA GLY A 580 42.97 23.88 30.29
C GLY A 580 43.64 25.07 30.92
N VAL A 581 43.68 26.19 30.24
CA VAL A 581 43.97 27.51 30.81
C VAL A 581 42.65 28.26 30.80
N ALA A 582 42.15 28.58 31.99
CA ALA A 582 41.16 29.58 32.19
C ALA A 582 41.86 30.96 32.30
N ALA A 583 41.35 31.94 31.59
CA ALA A 583 41.66 33.34 31.82
C ALA A 583 40.38 34.16 31.60
N ASP A 584 40.02 34.91 32.64
CA ASP A 584 39.16 36.07 32.85
C ASP A 584 38.08 36.42 31.83
#